data_88f9f7340af212c02748843e8cc6c5d9
#
_entry.id   88f9f7340af212c02748843e8cc6c5d9
#
_cell.length_a   1.000
_cell.length_b   1.000
_cell.length_c   1.000
_cell.angle_alpha   90.00
_cell.angle_beta   90.00
_cell.angle_gamma   90.00
#
_symmetry.space_group_name_H-M   'P 1'
#
loop_
_entity.id
_entity.type
_entity.pdbx_description
1 polymer ?
#
loop_
_entity_poly.entity_id
_entity_poly.type
_entity_poly.pdbx_seq_one_letter_code
_entity_poly.pdbx_strand_id
1 'polypeptide(L)'
;MLNGIENTESYDRCGKSGSGKTTITCAFLKQLLCRKKHPVSFKCGPDYIDPMFHEQVLKIPSKNLDTFFSDASQIQALYEMELPGHDIAVLEGVMGLYDGLGGIREEGSSYHLARTLDVPVILVVDAHGMGKSVIPLIAGFLQYDEKKLIKGVILNWTSKMFFDTIAPLIEEELAIKALGCIPNEKELTIGSRHLGLILPEEMEELNFQLEKAGQLLEKYVDVDAMIGIAESTFGEKEETVTEEVKPEEKENLEEKAYSGKVTIFSQAIFSGKKNYMTERTPVQIQYRAASQWRKTKRSVFITVTT
;
A
#
# COMPACT_ATOMS: atom_id res chain seq x y z
N MET A 1 0.25 25.37 48.20
CA MET A 1 0.14 23.95 47.85
C MET A 1 -0.63 23.89 46.57
N LEU A 2 0.07 23.81 45.46
CA LEU A 2 -0.52 23.65 44.13
C LEU A 2 -0.12 22.24 43.69
N ASN A 3 -1.09 21.31 43.69
CA ASN A 3 -0.91 19.97 43.19
C ASN A 3 -0.91 20.02 41.66
N GLY A 4 0.21 19.65 41.09
CA GLY A 4 0.35 19.46 39.65
C GLY A 4 -0.54 18.31 39.21
N ILE A 5 -1.37 18.58 38.24
CA ILE A 5 -2.08 17.57 37.46
C ILE A 5 -1.15 17.20 36.29
N GLU A 6 -0.50 16.07 36.41
CA GLU A 6 0.19 15.45 35.28
C GLU A 6 -0.84 14.92 34.30
N ASN A 7 -1.14 15.69 33.28
CA ASN A 7 -1.88 15.25 32.11
C ASN A 7 -0.89 14.77 31.03
N THR A 8 -0.38 13.57 31.17
CA THR A 8 0.47 12.90 30.16
C THR A 8 -0.30 12.01 29.20
N GLU A 9 -1.64 12.01 29.25
CA GLU A 9 -2.47 11.12 28.41
C GLU A 9 -3.04 11.77 27.12
N SER A 10 -2.81 13.04 26.84
CA SER A 10 -3.49 13.70 25.73
C SER A 10 -2.72 13.84 24.42
N TYR A 11 -1.43 13.44 24.37
CA TYR A 11 -0.62 13.55 23.14
C TYR A 11 -0.62 12.26 22.29
N ASP A 12 -1.14 11.14 22.81
CA ASP A 12 -1.16 9.86 22.11
C ASP A 12 -2.38 9.66 21.18
N ARG A 13 -3.24 10.66 21.03
CA ARG A 13 -4.45 10.56 20.20
C ARG A 13 -4.31 11.08 18.77
N CYS A 14 -3.25 11.80 18.46
CA CYS A 14 -2.95 12.24 17.10
C CYS A 14 -1.87 11.34 16.51
N GLY A 15 -2.26 10.28 15.80
CA GLY A 15 -1.34 9.43 15.07
C GLY A 15 -1.17 8.04 15.67
N LYS A 16 -2.25 7.38 16.07
CA LYS A 16 -2.17 5.96 16.43
C LYS A 16 -1.66 5.13 15.26
N SER A 17 -0.37 4.86 15.28
CA SER A 17 0.30 3.76 14.58
C SER A 17 -0.27 2.38 14.97
N GLY A 18 -1.57 2.26 15.21
CA GLY A 18 -2.23 1.09 15.74
C GLY A 18 -3.53 0.71 15.04
N SER A 19 -3.85 1.35 13.92
CA SER A 19 -5.11 1.15 13.19
C SER A 19 -5.20 -0.18 12.42
N GLY A 20 -4.23 -1.09 12.57
CA GLY A 20 -4.28 -2.43 11.98
C GLY A 20 -3.80 -2.53 10.52
N LYS A 21 -3.37 -1.44 9.87
CA LYS A 21 -2.86 -1.45 8.48
C LYS A 21 -1.84 -2.55 8.24
N THR A 22 -0.76 -2.50 8.97
CA THR A 22 0.35 -3.42 8.78
C THR A 22 -0.03 -4.85 9.11
N THR A 23 -0.90 -5.04 10.12
CA THR A 23 -1.41 -6.39 10.44
C THR A 23 -2.22 -6.95 9.28
N ILE A 24 -3.12 -6.16 8.70
CA ILE A 24 -3.95 -6.56 7.55
C ILE A 24 -3.08 -6.80 6.32
N THR A 25 -2.13 -5.90 6.05
CA THR A 25 -1.18 -6.05 4.92
C THR A 25 -0.34 -7.31 5.07
N CYS A 26 0.26 -7.55 6.24
CA CYS A 26 1.04 -8.76 6.49
C CYS A 26 0.19 -10.03 6.42
N ALA A 27 -1.05 -10.02 6.95
CA ALA A 27 -1.98 -11.13 6.85
C ALA A 27 -2.36 -11.41 5.39
N PHE A 28 -2.60 -10.39 4.58
CA PHE A 28 -2.87 -10.53 3.16
C PHE A 28 -1.66 -11.06 2.38
N LEU A 29 -0.46 -10.53 2.62
CA LEU A 29 0.78 -11.05 2.05
C LEU A 29 1.00 -12.52 2.40
N LYS A 30 0.73 -12.91 3.66
CA LYS A 30 0.80 -14.32 4.07
C LYS A 30 -0.21 -15.19 3.33
N GLN A 31 -1.44 -14.70 3.12
CA GLN A 31 -2.46 -15.41 2.35
C GLN A 31 -2.07 -15.56 0.87
N LEU A 32 -1.44 -14.57 0.27
CA LEU A 32 -0.91 -14.68 -1.09
C LEU A 32 0.15 -15.80 -1.19
N LEU A 33 1.07 -15.87 -0.23
CA LEU A 33 2.07 -16.95 -0.17
C LEU A 33 1.40 -18.34 0.00
N CYS A 34 0.39 -18.47 0.87
CA CYS A 34 -0.37 -19.71 1.04
C CYS A 34 -1.05 -20.16 -0.28
N ARG A 35 -1.47 -19.20 -1.11
CA ARG A 35 -2.04 -19.42 -2.44
C ARG A 35 -0.98 -19.60 -3.54
N LYS A 36 0.30 -19.76 -3.16
CA LYS A 36 1.44 -19.91 -4.07
C LYS A 36 1.60 -18.75 -5.07
N LYS A 37 1.18 -17.56 -4.70
CA LYS A 37 1.47 -16.33 -5.42
C LYS A 37 2.87 -15.83 -5.03
N HIS A 38 3.48 -15.06 -5.92
CA HIS A 38 4.77 -14.41 -5.69
C HIS A 38 4.56 -12.90 -5.55
N PRO A 39 4.19 -12.42 -4.36
CA PRO A 39 3.95 -11.00 -4.16
C PRO A 39 5.26 -10.19 -4.09
N VAL A 40 5.18 -8.92 -4.48
CA VAL A 40 6.11 -7.86 -4.10
C VAL A 40 5.38 -6.83 -3.25
N SER A 41 6.05 -6.27 -2.27
CA SER A 41 5.46 -5.30 -1.34
C SER A 41 6.09 -3.92 -1.51
N PHE A 42 5.27 -2.89 -1.34
CA PHE A 42 5.74 -1.51 -1.28
C PHE A 42 5.16 -0.80 -0.07
N LYS A 43 5.95 0.08 0.51
CA LYS A 43 5.52 0.96 1.59
C LYS A 43 5.46 2.40 1.09
N CYS A 44 4.35 3.09 1.33
CA CYS A 44 4.24 4.52 1.10
C CYS A 44 5.13 5.28 2.10
N GLY A 45 5.93 6.22 1.60
CA GLY A 45 6.80 7.05 2.41
C GLY A 45 8.11 6.38 2.86
N PRO A 46 8.94 7.09 3.65
CA PRO A 46 10.30 6.66 4.02
C PRO A 46 10.31 5.77 5.28
N ASP A 47 9.62 4.65 5.24
CA ASP A 47 9.54 3.69 6.35
C ASP A 47 10.61 2.59 6.18
N TYR A 48 11.41 2.34 7.21
CA TYR A 48 12.42 1.28 7.20
C TYR A 48 11.95 -0.01 7.88
N ILE A 49 10.98 0.08 8.79
CA ILE A 49 10.57 -1.03 9.66
C ILE A 49 9.72 -2.03 8.87
N ASP A 50 8.68 -1.54 8.20
CA ASP A 50 7.73 -2.40 7.49
C ASP A 50 8.37 -3.13 6.30
N PRO A 51 9.16 -2.47 5.41
CA PRO A 51 9.86 -3.18 4.33
C PRO A 51 10.83 -4.23 4.85
N MET A 52 11.61 -3.90 5.87
CA MET A 52 12.56 -4.84 6.47
C MET A 52 11.83 -6.05 7.10
N PHE A 53 10.69 -5.82 7.75
CA PHE A 53 9.86 -6.89 8.29
C PHE A 53 9.33 -7.82 7.18
N HIS A 54 8.83 -7.27 6.08
CA HIS A 54 8.35 -8.05 4.94
C HIS A 54 9.49 -8.88 4.32
N GLU A 55 10.69 -8.32 4.18
CA GLU A 55 11.85 -9.04 3.64
C GLU A 55 12.37 -10.11 4.60
N GLN A 56 12.50 -9.81 5.88
CA GLN A 56 13.11 -10.72 6.84
C GLN A 56 12.16 -11.81 7.31
N VAL A 57 10.89 -11.48 7.58
CA VAL A 57 9.93 -12.43 8.16
C VAL A 57 9.14 -13.16 7.06
N LEU A 58 8.54 -12.41 6.13
CA LEU A 58 7.72 -13.00 5.07
C LEU A 58 8.54 -13.48 3.87
N LYS A 59 9.82 -13.09 3.77
CA LYS A 59 10.68 -13.35 2.60
C LYS A 59 10.11 -12.77 1.30
N ILE A 60 9.42 -11.65 1.40
CA ILE A 60 8.81 -10.92 0.29
C ILE A 60 9.67 -9.68 0.02
N PRO A 61 10.15 -9.46 -1.22
CA PRO A 61 10.83 -8.23 -1.58
C PRO A 61 9.95 -7.02 -1.26
N SER A 62 10.55 -6.01 -0.62
CA SER A 62 9.82 -4.81 -0.21
C SER A 62 10.63 -3.55 -0.44
N LYS A 63 9.99 -2.49 -0.95
CA LYS A 63 10.61 -1.20 -1.25
C LYS A 63 9.74 -0.05 -0.78
N ASN A 64 10.38 1.10 -0.57
CA ASN A 64 9.66 2.34 -0.30
C ASN A 64 9.37 3.08 -1.60
N LEU A 65 8.16 3.64 -1.67
CA LEU A 65 7.77 4.59 -2.72
C LEU A 65 7.33 5.89 -2.05
N ASP A 66 8.13 6.93 -2.25
CA ASP A 66 7.92 8.22 -1.58
C ASP A 66 7.72 9.34 -2.60
N THR A 67 6.47 9.78 -2.72
CA THR A 67 6.06 10.85 -3.63
C THR A 67 6.43 12.26 -3.14
N PHE A 68 7.02 12.38 -1.94
CA PHE A 68 7.59 13.62 -1.47
C PHE A 68 9.01 13.84 -2.00
N PHE A 69 9.84 12.78 -2.05
CA PHE A 69 11.22 12.87 -2.51
C PHE A 69 11.40 12.57 -4.01
N SER A 70 10.40 11.94 -4.64
CA SER A 70 10.48 11.49 -6.04
C SER A 70 9.29 12.01 -6.84
N ASP A 71 9.55 12.41 -8.07
CA ASP A 71 8.50 12.80 -9.01
C ASP A 71 7.72 11.57 -9.53
N ALA A 72 6.60 11.82 -10.21
CA ALA A 72 5.71 10.76 -10.71
C ALA A 72 6.42 9.78 -11.65
N SER A 73 7.35 10.25 -12.48
CA SER A 73 8.07 9.40 -13.43
C SER A 73 9.07 8.50 -12.73
N GLN A 74 9.74 9.02 -11.71
CA GLN A 74 10.65 8.26 -10.86
C GLN A 74 9.91 7.19 -10.05
N ILE A 75 8.77 7.54 -9.46
CA ILE A 75 7.92 6.60 -8.73
C ILE A 75 7.44 5.46 -9.64
N GLN A 76 6.96 5.78 -10.85
CA GLN A 76 6.55 4.78 -11.83
C GLN A 76 7.71 3.86 -12.23
N ALA A 77 8.89 4.43 -12.50
CA ALA A 77 10.07 3.66 -12.85
C ALA A 77 10.52 2.72 -11.72
N LEU A 78 10.61 3.22 -10.48
CA LEU A 78 10.95 2.40 -9.31
C LEU A 78 9.95 1.26 -9.09
N TYR A 79 8.66 1.56 -9.22
CA TYR A 79 7.61 0.56 -9.11
C TYR A 79 7.73 -0.50 -10.21
N GLU A 80 7.91 -0.10 -11.46
CA GLU A 80 8.00 -1.01 -12.61
C GLU A 80 9.25 -1.90 -12.57
N MET A 81 10.36 -1.42 -12.00
CA MET A 81 11.59 -2.19 -11.86
C MET A 81 11.44 -3.42 -10.96
N GLU A 82 10.57 -3.36 -9.97
CA GLU A 82 10.40 -4.43 -8.98
C GLU A 82 9.29 -5.43 -9.37
N LEU A 83 8.49 -5.17 -10.42
CA LEU A 83 7.39 -6.04 -10.82
C LEU A 83 7.80 -7.35 -11.53
N PRO A 84 8.91 -7.43 -12.29
CA PRO A 84 9.27 -8.65 -13.02
C PRO A 84 9.45 -9.85 -12.08
N GLY A 85 8.79 -10.96 -12.42
CA GLY A 85 8.84 -12.20 -11.62
C GLY A 85 7.83 -12.26 -10.47
N HIS A 86 7.01 -11.21 -10.28
CA HIS A 86 5.98 -11.16 -9.27
C HIS A 86 4.57 -11.17 -9.88
N ASP A 87 3.65 -11.89 -9.22
CA ASP A 87 2.26 -12.05 -9.68
C ASP A 87 1.37 -10.88 -9.25
N ILE A 88 1.69 -10.26 -8.11
CA ILE A 88 0.88 -9.21 -7.50
C ILE A 88 1.75 -8.25 -6.70
N ALA A 89 1.47 -6.95 -6.80
CA ALA A 89 2.09 -5.93 -5.98
C ALA A 89 1.10 -5.46 -4.90
N VAL A 90 1.56 -5.43 -3.66
CA VAL A 90 0.78 -4.94 -2.51
C VAL A 90 1.44 -3.68 -1.97
N LEU A 91 0.70 -2.59 -1.96
CA LEU A 91 1.17 -1.30 -1.46
C LEU A 91 0.53 -1.01 -0.11
N GLU A 92 1.33 -0.77 0.90
CA GLU A 92 0.87 -0.39 2.24
C GLU A 92 0.89 1.13 2.40
N GLY A 93 -0.26 1.69 2.77
CA GLY A 93 -0.41 3.12 3.04
C GLY A 93 0.24 3.58 4.35
N VAL A 94 0.37 4.89 4.48
CA VAL A 94 0.84 5.58 5.69
C VAL A 94 -0.24 6.57 6.16
N MET A 95 -0.36 6.78 7.47
CA MET A 95 -1.36 7.69 8.06
C MET A 95 -2.79 7.46 7.52
N GLY A 96 -3.61 8.48 7.40
CA GLY A 96 -4.88 8.44 6.68
C GLY A 96 -4.68 8.50 5.16
N LEU A 97 -5.71 8.11 4.40
CA LEU A 97 -5.63 8.02 2.94
C LEU A 97 -5.18 9.34 2.28
N TYR A 98 -5.70 10.47 2.74
CA TYR A 98 -5.44 11.80 2.19
C TYR A 98 -4.42 12.61 3.00
N ASP A 99 -3.89 12.05 4.10
CA ASP A 99 -2.96 12.73 4.99
C ASP A 99 -1.53 12.69 4.40
N GLY A 100 -1.14 13.77 3.78
CA GLY A 100 0.20 13.94 3.23
C GLY A 100 1.01 14.99 4.01
N LEU A 101 1.68 15.87 3.30
CA LEU A 101 2.62 16.83 3.87
C LEU A 101 1.95 17.74 4.92
N GLY A 102 2.47 17.67 6.14
CA GLY A 102 1.95 18.44 7.28
C GLY A 102 0.55 18.04 7.74
N GLY A 103 0.02 16.90 7.26
CA GLY A 103 -1.32 16.40 7.57
C GLY A 103 -2.47 17.19 6.95
N ILE A 104 -2.17 18.15 6.04
CA ILE A 104 -3.17 19.05 5.43
C ILE A 104 -3.07 19.10 3.89
N ARG A 105 -2.03 18.55 3.31
CA ARG A 105 -1.84 18.47 1.86
C ARG A 105 -1.93 17.03 1.40
N GLU A 106 -2.35 16.83 0.16
CA GLU A 106 -2.42 15.50 -0.43
C GLU A 106 -1.04 14.99 -0.88
N GLU A 107 -0.11 15.90 -1.20
CA GLU A 107 1.24 15.51 -1.62
C GLU A 107 1.95 14.67 -0.55
N GLY A 108 2.49 13.54 -0.95
CA GLY A 108 3.10 12.56 -0.04
C GLY A 108 2.10 11.63 0.65
N SER A 109 0.78 11.77 0.41
CA SER A 109 -0.23 10.89 0.98
C SER A 109 -0.30 9.52 0.27
N SER A 110 -0.97 8.59 0.91
CA SER A 110 -1.29 7.28 0.33
C SER A 110 -2.13 7.42 -0.96
N TYR A 111 -3.07 8.37 -1.00
CA TYR A 111 -3.87 8.63 -2.18
C TYR A 111 -3.04 9.21 -3.34
N HIS A 112 -2.10 10.13 -3.03
CA HIS A 112 -1.19 10.68 -4.04
C HIS A 112 -0.37 9.58 -4.71
N LEU A 113 0.15 8.61 -3.93
CA LEU A 113 0.87 7.47 -4.47
C LEU A 113 -0.04 6.57 -5.32
N ALA A 114 -1.23 6.21 -4.81
CA ALA A 114 -2.20 5.38 -5.54
C ALA A 114 -2.60 6.02 -6.88
N ARG A 115 -2.86 7.34 -6.88
CA ARG A 115 -3.18 8.11 -8.08
C ARG A 115 -2.02 8.19 -9.08
N THR A 116 -0.80 8.32 -8.59
CA THR A 116 0.42 8.36 -9.43
C THR A 116 0.64 7.04 -10.16
N LEU A 117 0.34 5.92 -9.50
CA LEU A 117 0.50 4.58 -10.05
C LEU A 117 -0.75 4.05 -10.75
N ASP A 118 -1.89 4.75 -10.64
CA ASP A 118 -3.21 4.33 -11.14
C ASP A 118 -3.59 2.92 -10.62
N VAL A 119 -3.46 2.71 -9.30
CA VAL A 119 -3.72 1.42 -8.64
C VAL A 119 -4.97 1.47 -7.77
N PRO A 120 -5.76 0.38 -7.70
CA PRO A 120 -6.97 0.34 -6.88
C PRO A 120 -6.63 0.35 -5.40
N VAL A 121 -7.53 0.95 -4.63
CA VAL A 121 -7.41 1.12 -3.18
C VAL A 121 -8.44 0.25 -2.46
N ILE A 122 -8.00 -0.50 -1.47
CA ILE A 122 -8.86 -1.11 -0.45
C ILE A 122 -8.78 -0.25 0.80
N LEU A 123 -9.92 0.35 1.15
CA LEU A 123 -10.03 1.24 2.29
C LEU A 123 -10.33 0.43 3.55
N VAL A 124 -9.47 0.51 4.55
CA VAL A 124 -9.72 -0.06 5.88
C VAL A 124 -10.25 1.04 6.79
N VAL A 125 -11.46 0.87 7.30
CA VAL A 125 -12.15 1.87 8.11
C VAL A 125 -12.20 1.41 9.57
N ASP A 126 -11.74 2.26 10.49
CA ASP A 126 -11.97 2.03 11.93
C ASP A 126 -13.46 2.20 12.23
N ALA A 127 -14.15 1.10 12.47
CA ALA A 127 -15.57 1.06 12.80
C ALA A 127 -15.84 0.81 14.29
N HIS A 128 -14.84 1.01 15.15
CA HIS A 128 -14.96 0.79 16.58
C HIS A 128 -16.08 1.63 17.21
N GLY A 129 -17.07 0.98 17.79
CA GLY A 129 -18.21 1.64 18.42
C GLY A 129 -19.16 2.36 17.45
N MET A 130 -18.99 2.19 16.15
CA MET A 130 -19.86 2.82 15.16
C MET A 130 -21.08 1.95 14.83
N GLY A 131 -22.18 2.63 14.51
CA GLY A 131 -23.37 2.04 13.90
C GLY A 131 -23.49 2.48 12.45
N LYS A 132 -24.70 2.87 12.00
CA LYS A 132 -24.95 3.33 10.63
C LYS A 132 -24.05 4.52 10.19
N SER A 133 -23.47 5.26 11.15
CA SER A 133 -22.54 6.38 10.87
C SER A 133 -21.28 5.99 10.08
N VAL A 134 -20.97 4.69 9.99
CA VAL A 134 -19.88 4.21 9.12
C VAL A 134 -20.18 4.47 7.64
N ILE A 135 -21.45 4.47 7.21
CA ILE A 135 -21.84 4.72 5.82
C ILE A 135 -21.48 6.16 5.38
N PRO A 136 -21.93 7.24 6.05
CA PRO A 136 -21.53 8.60 5.68
C PRO A 136 -20.03 8.84 5.86
N LEU A 137 -19.33 8.13 6.75
CA LEU A 137 -17.88 8.21 6.84
C LEU A 137 -17.23 7.67 5.54
N ILE A 138 -17.60 6.49 5.09
CA ILE A 138 -17.13 5.92 3.83
C ILE A 138 -17.51 6.81 2.64
N ALA A 139 -18.75 7.30 2.61
CA ALA A 139 -19.23 8.20 1.56
C ALA A 139 -18.36 9.46 1.44
N GLY A 140 -17.89 10.01 2.58
CA GLY A 140 -16.94 11.13 2.58
C GLY A 140 -15.64 10.79 1.86
N PHE A 141 -15.05 9.61 2.10
CA PHE A 141 -13.84 9.18 1.39
C PHE A 141 -14.07 8.99 -0.12
N LEU A 142 -15.21 8.39 -0.49
CA LEU A 142 -15.57 8.21 -1.90
C LEU A 142 -15.84 9.54 -2.62
N GLN A 143 -16.33 10.55 -1.92
CA GLN A 143 -16.55 11.89 -2.48
C GLN A 143 -15.23 12.61 -2.80
N TYR A 144 -14.16 12.34 -2.03
CA TYR A 144 -12.82 12.89 -2.28
C TYR A 144 -12.04 12.08 -3.31
N ASP A 145 -12.47 10.87 -3.64
CA ASP A 145 -11.82 9.98 -4.61
C ASP A 145 -12.17 10.37 -6.05
N GLU A 146 -11.54 11.42 -6.56
CA GLU A 146 -11.77 11.92 -7.93
C GLU A 146 -11.49 10.88 -9.01
N LYS A 147 -10.53 9.98 -8.77
CA LYS A 147 -10.13 8.94 -9.72
C LYS A 147 -10.91 7.64 -9.58
N LYS A 148 -11.79 7.55 -8.58
CA LYS A 148 -12.55 6.33 -8.26
C LYS A 148 -11.64 5.12 -8.06
N LEU A 149 -10.53 5.32 -7.35
CA LEU A 149 -9.55 4.26 -7.07
C LEU A 149 -10.02 3.35 -5.94
N ILE A 150 -10.85 3.83 -5.00
CA ILE A 150 -11.39 3.03 -3.91
C ILE A 150 -12.36 2.01 -4.49
N LYS A 151 -12.02 0.72 -4.41
CA LYS A 151 -12.79 -0.39 -5.00
C LYS A 151 -13.39 -1.33 -3.96
N GLY A 152 -12.95 -1.24 -2.73
CA GLY A 152 -13.46 -2.08 -1.65
C GLY A 152 -13.20 -1.50 -0.28
N VAL A 153 -13.98 -1.93 0.70
CA VAL A 153 -13.85 -1.50 2.09
C VAL A 153 -13.80 -2.69 3.05
N ILE A 154 -12.92 -2.61 4.05
CA ILE A 154 -12.85 -3.53 5.18
C ILE A 154 -13.18 -2.73 6.43
N LEU A 155 -14.13 -3.22 7.25
CA LEU A 155 -14.45 -2.61 8.54
C LEU A 155 -13.56 -3.20 9.63
N ASN A 156 -12.68 -2.39 10.21
CA ASN A 156 -11.82 -2.81 11.30
C ASN A 156 -12.49 -2.58 12.66
N TRP A 157 -12.14 -3.41 13.64
CA TRP A 157 -12.59 -3.33 15.04
C TRP A 157 -14.11 -3.47 15.23
N THR A 158 -14.74 -4.30 14.40
CA THR A 158 -16.17 -4.55 14.47
C THR A 158 -16.51 -6.04 14.42
N SER A 159 -17.68 -6.42 14.94
CA SER A 159 -18.08 -7.82 14.97
C SER A 159 -18.61 -8.28 13.60
N LYS A 160 -18.45 -9.60 13.33
CA LYS A 160 -19.02 -10.23 12.14
C LYS A 160 -20.54 -10.04 12.05
N MET A 161 -21.25 -10.13 13.17
CA MET A 161 -22.70 -9.95 13.23
C MET A 161 -23.13 -8.53 12.78
N PHE A 162 -22.40 -7.51 13.23
CA PHE A 162 -22.67 -6.14 12.77
C PHE A 162 -22.31 -5.97 11.30
N PHE A 163 -21.18 -6.52 10.88
CA PHE A 163 -20.77 -6.47 9.47
C PHE A 163 -21.82 -7.09 8.56
N ASP A 164 -22.35 -8.27 8.88
CA ASP A 164 -23.37 -8.95 8.08
C ASP A 164 -24.65 -8.13 7.94
N THR A 165 -24.92 -7.26 8.90
CA THR A 165 -26.08 -6.35 8.86
C THR A 165 -25.82 -5.09 8.05
N ILE A 166 -24.60 -4.51 8.14
CA ILE A 166 -24.29 -3.21 7.53
C ILE A 166 -23.75 -3.32 6.10
N ALA A 167 -23.10 -4.44 5.77
CA ALA A 167 -22.46 -4.65 4.47
C ALA A 167 -23.44 -4.49 3.28
N PRO A 168 -24.67 -5.09 3.32
CA PRO A 168 -25.64 -4.88 2.24
C PRO A 168 -26.01 -3.41 2.05
N LEU A 169 -26.11 -2.64 3.13
CA LEU A 169 -26.42 -1.21 3.06
C LEU A 169 -25.27 -0.40 2.48
N ILE A 170 -24.02 -0.77 2.81
CA ILE A 170 -22.83 -0.15 2.21
C ILE A 170 -22.81 -0.37 0.70
N GLU A 171 -23.07 -1.60 0.26
CA GLU A 171 -23.06 -1.95 -1.15
C GLU A 171 -24.22 -1.28 -1.92
N GLU A 172 -25.43 -1.23 -1.33
CA GLU A 172 -26.59 -0.60 -1.92
C GLU A 172 -26.48 0.93 -1.99
N GLU A 173 -26.09 1.58 -0.86
CA GLU A 173 -26.08 3.04 -0.77
C GLU A 173 -24.86 3.66 -1.45
N LEU A 174 -23.71 2.97 -1.47
CA LEU A 174 -22.41 3.52 -1.91
C LEU A 174 -21.86 2.89 -3.19
N ALA A 175 -22.44 1.81 -3.68
CA ALA A 175 -21.98 1.07 -4.86
C ALA A 175 -20.50 0.64 -4.76
N ILE A 176 -20.03 0.29 -3.54
CA ILE A 176 -18.69 -0.18 -3.26
C ILE A 176 -18.73 -1.55 -2.58
N LYS A 177 -17.78 -2.44 -2.90
CA LYS A 177 -17.72 -3.78 -2.31
C LYS A 177 -17.34 -3.75 -0.83
N ALA A 178 -18.18 -4.32 0.03
CA ALA A 178 -17.86 -4.59 1.45
C ALA A 178 -17.13 -5.93 1.56
N LEU A 179 -15.79 -5.88 1.69
CA LEU A 179 -14.92 -7.06 1.61
C LEU A 179 -14.91 -7.90 2.88
N GLY A 180 -15.25 -7.33 4.02
CA GLY A 180 -15.25 -8.05 5.29
C GLY A 180 -15.00 -7.14 6.49
N CYS A 181 -14.79 -7.78 7.63
CA CYS A 181 -14.49 -7.07 8.88
C CYS A 181 -13.34 -7.74 9.61
N ILE A 182 -12.66 -6.96 10.44
CA ILE A 182 -11.65 -7.46 11.38
C ILE A 182 -12.17 -7.25 12.79
N PRO A 183 -12.47 -8.32 13.54
CA PRO A 183 -12.89 -8.19 14.93
C PRO A 183 -11.72 -7.77 15.82
N ASN A 184 -12.05 -7.22 17.00
CA ASN A 184 -11.03 -6.85 18.00
C ASN A 184 -10.54 -8.13 18.72
N GLU A 185 -9.72 -8.90 18.02
CA GLU A 185 -9.09 -10.10 18.58
C GLU A 185 -7.62 -9.78 18.93
N LYS A 186 -7.21 -10.11 20.16
CA LYS A 186 -5.82 -9.89 20.63
C LYS A 186 -4.80 -10.62 19.76
N GLU A 187 -5.20 -11.69 19.13
CA GLU A 187 -4.38 -12.53 18.25
C GLU A 187 -4.01 -11.86 16.93
N LEU A 188 -4.73 -10.80 16.54
CA LEU A 188 -4.43 -9.98 15.37
C LEU A 188 -3.43 -8.86 15.66
N THR A 189 -3.00 -8.70 16.91
CA THR A 189 -2.01 -7.69 17.26
C THR A 189 -0.61 -8.27 17.05
N ILE A 190 0.00 -7.97 15.92
CA ILE A 190 1.44 -8.21 15.75
C ILE A 190 2.16 -7.28 16.70
N GLY A 191 2.87 -7.85 17.68
CA GLY A 191 3.52 -7.12 18.77
C GLY A 191 4.40 -5.96 18.29
N SER A 192 4.70 -5.04 19.22
CA SER A 192 5.56 -3.88 18.96
C SER A 192 6.88 -4.32 18.31
N ARG A 193 7.13 -3.85 17.10
CA ARG A 193 8.33 -4.18 16.35
C ARG A 193 9.47 -3.31 16.85
N HIS A 194 10.49 -3.95 17.40
CA HIS A 194 11.73 -3.26 17.75
C HIS A 194 12.54 -3.00 16.49
N LEU A 195 13.10 -1.79 16.38
CA LEU A 195 13.94 -1.35 15.27
C LEU A 195 15.05 -2.38 14.94
N GLY A 196 14.85 -3.15 13.89
CA GLY A 196 15.94 -3.65 13.06
C GLY A 196 16.62 -4.94 13.43
N LEU A 197 16.41 -5.55 14.59
CA LEU A 197 17.01 -6.83 14.94
C LEU A 197 15.94 -7.79 15.48
N ILE A 198 15.52 -8.69 14.62
CA ILE A 198 14.63 -9.79 15.02
C ILE A 198 15.53 -10.96 15.38
N LEU A 199 15.46 -11.42 16.63
CA LEU A 199 16.22 -12.59 17.08
C LEU A 199 15.64 -13.86 16.43
N PRO A 200 16.46 -14.92 16.23
CA PRO A 200 15.98 -16.17 15.64
C PRO A 200 14.80 -16.79 16.40
N GLU A 201 14.78 -16.67 17.74
CA GLU A 201 13.69 -17.16 18.59
C GLU A 201 12.39 -16.36 18.41
N GLU A 202 12.50 -15.05 18.16
CA GLU A 202 11.36 -14.18 17.83
C GLU A 202 10.78 -14.48 16.45
N MET A 203 11.59 -14.98 15.52
CA MET A 203 11.17 -15.32 14.16
C MET A 203 10.13 -16.44 14.12
N GLU A 204 10.25 -17.47 14.95
CA GLU A 204 9.28 -18.57 15.02
C GLU A 204 7.93 -18.07 15.55
N GLU A 205 7.96 -17.26 16.62
CA GLU A 205 6.76 -16.66 17.19
C GLU A 205 6.05 -15.72 16.21
N LEU A 206 6.81 -14.86 15.52
CA LEU A 206 6.28 -13.95 14.51
C LEU A 206 5.65 -14.71 13.33
N ASN A 207 6.29 -15.77 12.86
CA ASN A 207 5.72 -16.61 11.80
C ASN A 207 4.41 -17.25 12.23
N PHE A 208 4.33 -17.75 13.46
CA PHE A 208 3.11 -18.32 14.03
C PHE A 208 1.99 -17.26 14.15
N GLN A 209 2.33 -16.05 14.62
CA GLN A 209 1.37 -14.94 14.69
C GLN A 209 0.88 -14.53 13.30
N LEU A 210 1.76 -14.51 12.29
CA LEU A 210 1.39 -14.21 10.90
C LEU A 210 0.50 -15.30 10.29
N GLU A 211 0.74 -16.56 10.61
CA GLU A 211 -0.13 -17.65 10.16
C GLU A 211 -1.54 -17.51 10.75
N LYS A 212 -1.65 -17.22 12.04
CA LYS A 212 -2.93 -16.94 12.68
C LYS A 212 -3.61 -15.71 12.09
N ALA A 213 -2.88 -14.62 11.91
CA ALA A 213 -3.42 -13.41 11.29
C ALA A 213 -3.93 -13.68 9.86
N GLY A 214 -3.19 -14.46 9.07
CA GLY A 214 -3.63 -14.90 7.74
C GLY A 214 -4.93 -15.72 7.79
N GLN A 215 -5.01 -16.70 8.67
CA GLN A 215 -6.22 -17.53 8.85
C GLN A 215 -7.43 -16.70 9.30
N LEU A 216 -7.21 -15.73 10.20
CA LEU A 216 -8.27 -14.82 10.64
C LEU A 216 -8.71 -13.88 9.51
N LEU A 217 -7.77 -13.37 8.70
CA LEU A 217 -8.13 -12.58 7.53
C LEU A 217 -9.01 -13.40 6.58
N GLU A 218 -8.63 -14.62 6.24
CA GLU A 218 -9.41 -15.50 5.36
C GLU A 218 -10.79 -15.85 5.92
N LYS A 219 -10.92 -15.96 7.25
CA LYS A 219 -12.18 -16.23 7.92
C LYS A 219 -13.18 -15.07 7.86
N TYR A 220 -12.67 -13.85 7.91
CA TYR A 220 -13.48 -12.65 8.09
C TYR A 220 -13.53 -11.72 6.87
N VAL A 221 -12.63 -11.89 5.91
CA VAL A 221 -12.48 -11.03 4.72
C VAL A 221 -12.47 -11.89 3.46
N ASP A 222 -13.14 -11.42 2.43
CA ASP A 222 -13.14 -12.03 1.09
C ASP A 222 -11.79 -11.75 0.40
N VAL A 223 -10.81 -12.61 0.68
CA VAL A 223 -9.45 -12.51 0.12
C VAL A 223 -9.46 -12.68 -1.41
N ASP A 224 -10.37 -13.49 -1.95
CA ASP A 224 -10.46 -13.70 -3.40
C ASP A 224 -10.98 -12.43 -4.09
N ALA A 225 -11.93 -11.72 -3.48
CA ALA A 225 -12.35 -10.41 -3.96
C ALA A 225 -11.23 -9.35 -3.87
N MET A 226 -10.39 -9.38 -2.82
CA MET A 226 -9.20 -8.51 -2.75
C MET A 226 -8.25 -8.75 -3.92
N ILE A 227 -7.99 -10.01 -4.25
CA ILE A 227 -7.18 -10.40 -5.41
C ILE A 227 -7.86 -9.96 -6.71
N GLY A 228 -9.18 -10.18 -6.83
CA GLY A 228 -9.97 -9.74 -7.98
C GLY A 228 -9.92 -8.22 -8.22
N ILE A 229 -9.92 -7.42 -7.15
CA ILE A 229 -9.72 -5.96 -7.24
C ILE A 229 -8.34 -5.64 -7.83
N ALA A 230 -7.28 -6.33 -7.38
CA ALA A 230 -5.95 -6.13 -7.93
C ALA A 230 -5.85 -6.52 -9.42
N GLU A 231 -6.68 -7.46 -9.87
CA GLU A 231 -6.73 -7.96 -11.26
C GLU A 231 -7.62 -7.12 -12.17
N SER A 232 -8.67 -6.47 -11.66
CA SER A 232 -9.70 -5.79 -12.45
C SER A 232 -9.26 -4.47 -13.09
N THR A 233 -8.16 -3.88 -12.67
CA THR A 233 -7.67 -2.59 -13.17
C THR A 233 -7.26 -2.63 -14.66
N PHE A 234 -7.33 -3.79 -15.32
CA PHE A 234 -6.85 -4.02 -16.68
C PHE A 234 -7.95 -4.24 -17.74
N GLY A 235 -9.22 -4.46 -17.32
CA GLY A 235 -10.32 -4.77 -18.25
C GLY A 235 -11.04 -3.56 -18.82
N GLU A 236 -10.97 -2.39 -18.20
CA GLU A 236 -11.86 -1.27 -18.53
C GLU A 236 -11.29 -0.24 -19.52
N LYS A 237 -10.03 -0.39 -19.99
CA LYS A 237 -9.41 0.56 -20.95
C LYS A 237 -9.49 0.13 -22.43
N GLU A 238 -10.24 -0.91 -22.80
CA GLU A 238 -10.36 -1.34 -24.21
C GLU A 238 -11.60 -0.84 -24.95
N GLU A 239 -12.50 -0.07 -24.35
CA GLU A 239 -13.64 0.53 -25.08
C GLU A 239 -13.59 2.05 -24.99
N THR A 240 -12.89 2.68 -25.90
CA THR A 240 -13.21 3.92 -26.63
C THR A 240 -11.94 4.58 -27.16
N VAL A 241 -11.41 4.15 -28.29
CA VAL A 241 -10.89 5.02 -29.36
C VAL A 241 -10.90 4.21 -30.65
N THR A 242 -12.05 4.15 -31.31
CA THR A 242 -12.10 4.02 -32.74
C THR A 242 -12.15 5.42 -33.31
N GLU A 243 -11.05 6.16 -33.28
CA GLU A 243 -10.79 7.19 -34.26
C GLU A 243 -9.91 6.57 -35.34
N GLU A 244 -10.49 6.44 -36.51
CA GLU A 244 -9.79 6.10 -37.75
C GLU A 244 -8.67 7.13 -38.01
N VAL A 245 -7.45 6.83 -37.61
CA VAL A 245 -6.25 7.58 -38.01
C VAL A 245 -5.93 7.16 -39.43
N LYS A 246 -6.10 8.11 -40.38
CA LYS A 246 -5.72 7.98 -41.76
C LYS A 246 -4.24 7.59 -41.90
N PRO A 247 -3.88 6.79 -42.92
CA PRO A 247 -2.55 6.14 -43.01
C PRO A 247 -1.40 7.04 -43.54
N GLU A 248 -1.36 8.32 -43.24
CA GLU A 248 -0.35 9.22 -43.81
C GLU A 248 0.67 9.83 -42.84
N GLU A 249 0.73 9.38 -41.56
CA GLU A 249 1.76 9.86 -40.60
C GLU A 249 2.63 8.75 -40.00
N LYS A 250 3.08 7.78 -40.80
CA LYS A 250 3.99 6.71 -40.33
C LYS A 250 5.46 6.95 -40.67
N GLU A 251 5.88 8.16 -40.94
CA GLU A 251 7.32 8.47 -41.09
C GLU A 251 7.70 9.61 -40.16
N ASN A 252 8.50 9.26 -39.14
CA ASN A 252 9.25 10.09 -38.15
C ASN A 252 8.86 9.92 -36.68
N LEU A 253 8.92 8.68 -36.19
CA LEU A 253 9.21 8.44 -34.80
C LEU A 253 10.56 7.74 -34.68
N GLU A 254 11.61 8.45 -35.08
CA GLU A 254 12.97 8.12 -34.69
C GLU A 254 13.14 8.36 -33.18
N GLU A 255 13.71 7.36 -32.53
CA GLU A 255 14.24 7.28 -31.19
C GLU A 255 14.61 8.61 -30.54
N LYS A 256 13.75 9.18 -29.72
CA LYS A 256 14.18 10.10 -28.67
C LYS A 256 14.64 9.29 -27.47
N ALA A 257 15.92 8.95 -27.47
CA ALA A 257 16.61 8.46 -26.28
C ALA A 257 16.62 9.56 -25.22
N TYR A 258 15.82 9.44 -24.20
CA TYR A 258 15.94 10.26 -23.00
C TYR A 258 17.15 9.80 -22.21
N SER A 259 18.26 10.51 -22.27
CA SER A 259 19.39 10.36 -21.36
C SER A 259 19.08 11.11 -20.06
N GLY A 260 18.32 10.50 -19.18
CA GLY A 260 18.14 10.96 -17.81
C GLY A 260 19.26 10.42 -16.92
N LYS A 261 20.08 11.30 -16.34
CA LYS A 261 21.05 10.90 -15.31
C LYS A 261 20.29 10.64 -14.02
N VAL A 262 20.09 9.37 -13.67
CA VAL A 262 19.61 8.98 -12.34
C VAL A 262 20.82 8.93 -11.40
N THR A 263 20.90 9.84 -10.44
CA THR A 263 21.91 9.79 -9.39
C THR A 263 21.36 8.92 -8.28
N ILE A 264 21.82 7.67 -8.19
CA ILE A 264 21.49 6.79 -7.07
C ILE A 264 22.39 7.20 -5.89
N PHE A 265 21.80 7.78 -4.86
CA PHE A 265 22.50 7.94 -3.59
C PHE A 265 22.50 6.58 -2.87
N SER A 266 23.58 5.81 -3.01
CA SER A 266 23.84 4.72 -2.10
C SER A 266 24.26 5.34 -0.76
N GLN A 267 23.42 5.26 0.26
CA GLN A 267 23.85 5.55 1.62
C GLN A 267 24.85 4.50 2.06
N ALA A 268 26.13 4.87 2.05
CA ALA A 268 27.15 4.16 2.80
C ALA A 268 26.90 4.43 4.28
N ILE A 269 26.36 3.43 4.97
CA ILE A 269 26.17 3.45 6.42
C ILE A 269 27.52 3.22 7.10
N PHE A 270 27.90 4.19 7.91
CA PHE A 270 28.79 4.12 9.06
C PHE A 270 29.93 3.08 9.05
N SER A 271 31.09 3.47 8.57
CA SER A 271 32.33 3.16 9.21
C SER A 271 33.19 4.45 9.22
N GLY A 272 33.49 4.91 10.43
CA GLY A 272 34.24 6.15 10.62
C GLY A 272 35.65 6.08 10.07
N LYS A 273 35.82 6.46 8.81
CA LYS A 273 37.09 6.94 8.25
C LYS A 273 36.74 7.87 7.08
N LYS A 274 37.15 9.12 7.24
CA LYS A 274 37.16 10.12 6.18
C LYS A 274 38.07 9.65 5.05
N ASN A 275 37.55 9.28 3.91
CA ASN A 275 38.28 9.31 2.66
C ASN A 275 37.35 9.87 1.59
N TYR A 276 37.73 10.99 1.04
CA TYR A 276 37.10 11.61 -0.12
C TYR A 276 37.35 10.72 -1.34
N MET A 277 36.30 10.09 -1.89
CA MET A 277 36.39 9.52 -3.22
C MET A 277 35.77 10.47 -4.24
N THR A 278 36.65 11.10 -4.99
CA THR A 278 36.38 11.76 -6.25
C THR A 278 36.60 10.74 -7.36
N GLU A 279 35.54 10.00 -7.73
CA GLU A 279 35.44 9.42 -9.07
C GLU A 279 33.97 9.03 -9.30
N ARG A 280 33.31 9.78 -10.22
CA ARG A 280 31.96 9.52 -10.69
C ARG A 280 32.07 8.65 -11.94
N THR A 281 31.77 7.38 -11.83
CA THR A 281 31.54 6.54 -13.01
C THR A 281 30.06 6.61 -13.37
N PRO A 282 29.68 7.09 -14.56
CA PRO A 282 28.28 7.08 -14.98
C PRO A 282 27.90 5.64 -15.36
N VAL A 283 26.90 5.09 -14.67
CA VAL A 283 26.26 3.83 -15.08
C VAL A 283 25.21 4.18 -16.13
N GLN A 284 25.44 3.77 -17.39
CA GLN A 284 24.44 3.84 -18.44
C GLN A 284 23.49 2.65 -18.30
N ILE A 285 22.25 2.91 -17.88
CA ILE A 285 21.17 1.91 -17.92
C ILE A 285 20.41 2.11 -19.23
N GLN A 286 20.51 1.13 -20.14
CA GLN A 286 19.71 1.09 -21.36
C GLN A 286 18.30 0.58 -21.00
N TYR A 287 17.31 1.44 -21.10
CA TYR A 287 15.90 1.05 -21.02
C TYR A 287 15.46 0.41 -22.34
N ARG A 288 15.22 -0.89 -22.35
CA ARG A 288 14.44 -1.53 -23.42
C ARG A 288 12.96 -1.18 -23.22
N ALA A 289 12.32 -0.74 -24.30
CA ALA A 289 10.96 -0.22 -24.32
C ALA A 289 9.95 -1.09 -23.53
N ALA A 290 9.32 -0.46 -22.55
CA ALA A 290 8.33 -1.04 -21.64
C ALA A 290 6.97 -1.37 -22.29
N SER A 291 6.82 -1.31 -23.62
CA SER A 291 5.54 -1.49 -24.30
C SER A 291 4.96 -2.91 -24.23
N GLN A 292 5.76 -3.91 -23.93
CA GLN A 292 5.28 -5.30 -23.78
C GLN A 292 4.84 -5.67 -22.37
N TRP A 293 5.20 -4.89 -21.35
CA TRP A 293 4.96 -5.19 -19.93
C TRP A 293 3.67 -4.61 -19.36
N ARG A 294 2.98 -3.74 -20.11
CA ARG A 294 1.74 -3.11 -19.65
C ARG A 294 0.55 -4.07 -19.48
N LYS A 295 0.66 -5.31 -19.93
CA LYS A 295 -0.50 -6.26 -19.99
C LYS A 295 -0.69 -7.15 -18.75
N THR A 296 0.11 -7.04 -17.69
CA THR A 296 0.04 -7.97 -16.53
C THR A 296 0.19 -7.32 -15.14
N LYS A 297 -0.09 -6.04 -14.99
CA LYS A 297 0.06 -5.37 -13.68
C LYS A 297 -1.13 -5.70 -12.78
N ARG A 298 -0.92 -6.56 -11.79
CA ARG A 298 -1.88 -6.85 -10.73
C ARG A 298 -1.41 -6.14 -9.47
N SER A 299 -2.13 -5.14 -9.02
CA SER A 299 -1.71 -4.34 -7.88
C SER A 299 -2.88 -3.90 -7.04
N VAL A 300 -2.69 -3.84 -5.73
CA VAL A 300 -3.69 -3.35 -4.79
C VAL A 300 -3.02 -2.47 -3.74
N PHE A 301 -3.65 -1.36 -3.43
CA PHE A 301 -3.25 -0.46 -2.37
C PHE A 301 -4.14 -0.69 -1.15
N ILE A 302 -3.53 -1.02 0.00
CA ILE A 302 -4.25 -1.18 1.26
C ILE A 302 -3.93 0.00 2.16
N THR A 303 -4.94 0.76 2.54
CA THR A 303 -4.80 1.92 3.42
C THR A 303 -5.92 1.98 4.44
N VAL A 304 -5.66 2.63 5.56
CA VAL A 304 -6.62 2.78 6.66
C VAL A 304 -6.95 4.25 6.85
N THR A 305 -8.19 4.49 7.21
CA THR A 305 -8.65 5.78 7.72
C THR A 305 -8.77 5.72 9.22
N THR A 306 -8.33 6.72 9.90
CA THR A 306 -8.54 6.93 11.34
C THR A 306 -9.66 7.93 11.55
#